data_e86997daa1241d2e35ce3708f228031e
#
_entry.id   e86997daa1241d2e35ce3708f228031e
#
_cell.length_a   1.000
_cell.length_b   1.000
_cell.length_c   1.000
_cell.angle_alpha   90.00
_cell.angle_beta   90.00
_cell.angle_gamma   90.00
#
_symmetry.space_group_name_H-M   'P 1'
#
loop_
_entity.id
_entity.type
_entity.pdbx_description
1 polymer ?
#
loop_
_entity_poly.entity_id
_entity_poly.type
_entity_poly.pdbx_seq_one_letter_code
_entity_poly.pdbx_strand_id
1 'polypeptide(L)'
;LVGSEMCIRDRLFTNLANDPAVERIATPRMALTAAEYLAFDCGMHVLVILTDITNYAEALREISAAKKEVPGRRGYPGYLYTDLATMYERAGRQVGKDGSITMIPILTMPEDDKTHPIPDLTGYITEGQIILSRELYRRGINPPVDVLPSLSRLKDKGIGAGKTREDHSGTMNQLFAAYATGKENKELMSILGEAALSPTDLLHAKFADEFEKRYVAQGSDENRSIEQTLDLGWELLSILPRSELKRIKPEYIDKYLKKDE
;
A
#
# COMPACT_ATOMS: atom_id res chain seq x y z
N LEU A 1 -1.48 -20.98 2.42
CA LEU A 1 -2.95 -20.81 2.62
C LEU A 1 -3.71 -22.15 2.57
N VAL A 2 -2.99 -23.26 2.70
CA VAL A 2 -3.61 -24.59 2.76
C VAL A 2 -4.16 -24.77 4.18
N GLY A 3 -5.49 -24.82 4.28
CA GLY A 3 -6.17 -25.13 5.54
C GLY A 3 -7.12 -24.06 6.10
N SER A 4 -7.28 -22.91 5.44
CA SER A 4 -8.32 -21.95 5.83
C SER A 4 -9.66 -22.29 5.14
N GLU A 5 -10.78 -22.06 5.81
CA GLU A 5 -12.12 -22.19 5.20
C GLU A 5 -12.30 -21.30 3.96
N MET A 6 -11.47 -20.27 3.83
CA MET A 6 -11.42 -19.37 2.69
C MET A 6 -11.05 -20.09 1.39
N CYS A 7 -10.13 -21.07 1.42
CA CYS A 7 -9.69 -21.83 0.24
C CYS A 7 -10.83 -22.61 -0.46
N ILE A 8 -11.89 -22.98 0.26
CA ILE A 8 -13.05 -23.72 -0.29
C ILE A 8 -13.92 -22.82 -1.20
N ARG A 9 -13.83 -21.50 -1.05
CA ARG A 9 -14.63 -20.50 -1.76
C ARG A 9 -13.84 -19.73 -2.81
N ASP A 10 -12.55 -20.02 -2.96
CA ASP A 10 -11.70 -19.32 -3.90
C ASP A 10 -12.09 -19.65 -5.35
N ARG A 11 -11.96 -18.67 -6.23
CA ARG A 11 -12.09 -18.80 -7.67
C ARG A 11 -10.83 -18.27 -8.32
N LEU A 12 -10.24 -19.09 -9.17
CA LEU A 12 -9.01 -18.77 -9.87
C LEU A 12 -9.31 -18.61 -11.36
N PHE A 13 -8.99 -17.43 -11.89
CA PHE A 13 -9.00 -17.11 -13.31
C PHE A 13 -7.57 -16.90 -13.76
N THR A 14 -7.05 -17.78 -14.59
CA THR A 14 -5.63 -17.76 -14.98
C THR A 14 -5.45 -17.49 -16.46
N ASN A 15 -4.45 -16.70 -16.75
CA ASN A 15 -3.79 -16.61 -18.05
C ASN A 15 -2.28 -16.48 -17.80
N LEU A 16 -1.50 -16.91 -18.76
CA LEU A 16 -0.06 -16.79 -18.74
C LEU A 16 0.41 -15.56 -19.54
N ALA A 17 1.63 -15.11 -19.29
CA ALA A 17 2.19 -13.95 -20.00
C ALA A 17 2.41 -14.22 -21.52
N ASN A 18 2.52 -15.49 -21.92
CA ASN A 18 2.66 -15.92 -23.31
C ASN A 18 1.33 -16.32 -23.97
N ASP A 19 0.21 -16.23 -23.28
CA ASP A 19 -1.09 -16.46 -23.90
C ASP A 19 -1.45 -15.33 -24.87
N PRO A 20 -2.34 -15.58 -25.83
CA PRO A 20 -2.80 -14.55 -26.77
C PRO A 20 -3.29 -13.28 -26.06
N ALA A 21 -2.97 -12.10 -26.62
CA ALA A 21 -3.34 -10.82 -26.02
C ALA A 21 -4.84 -10.69 -25.70
N VAL A 22 -5.70 -11.30 -26.52
CA VAL A 22 -7.16 -11.29 -26.30
C VAL A 22 -7.53 -12.04 -25.01
N GLU A 23 -6.89 -13.16 -24.72
CA GLU A 23 -7.15 -13.95 -23.51
C GLU A 23 -6.67 -13.19 -22.28
N ARG A 24 -5.47 -12.57 -22.35
CA ARG A 24 -4.92 -11.74 -21.27
C ARG A 24 -5.83 -10.55 -20.92
N ILE A 25 -6.53 -9.98 -21.91
CA ILE A 25 -7.50 -8.89 -21.69
C ILE A 25 -8.83 -9.43 -21.17
N ALA A 26 -9.30 -10.56 -21.67
CA ALA A 26 -10.60 -11.10 -21.31
C ALA A 26 -10.64 -11.66 -19.88
N THR A 27 -9.58 -12.33 -19.44
CA THR A 27 -9.51 -13.04 -18.15
C THR A 27 -9.86 -12.15 -16.94
N PRO A 28 -9.24 -10.98 -16.70
CA PRO A 28 -9.58 -10.15 -15.56
C PRO A 28 -11.00 -9.58 -15.64
N ARG A 29 -11.51 -9.30 -16.83
CA ARG A 29 -12.88 -8.82 -17.02
C ARG A 29 -13.91 -9.89 -16.69
N MET A 30 -13.67 -11.15 -17.08
CA MET A 30 -14.52 -12.28 -16.70
C MET A 30 -14.51 -12.51 -15.20
N ALA A 31 -13.32 -12.45 -14.56
CA ALA A 31 -13.18 -12.57 -13.12
C ALA A 31 -13.97 -11.50 -12.37
N LEU A 32 -13.90 -10.26 -12.82
CA LEU A 32 -14.67 -9.15 -12.24
C LEU A 32 -16.18 -9.33 -12.42
N THR A 33 -16.64 -9.85 -13.56
CA THR A 33 -18.07 -10.14 -13.77
C THR A 33 -18.57 -11.24 -12.82
N ALA A 34 -17.78 -12.27 -12.59
CA ALA A 34 -18.09 -13.28 -11.58
C ALA A 34 -18.08 -12.69 -10.16
N ALA A 35 -17.13 -11.81 -9.84
CA ALA A 35 -17.09 -11.12 -8.56
C ALA A 35 -18.33 -10.24 -8.31
N GLU A 36 -18.79 -9.51 -9.32
CA GLU A 36 -20.02 -8.70 -9.24
C GLU A 36 -21.24 -9.53 -8.96
N TYR A 37 -21.42 -10.66 -9.65
CA TYR A 37 -22.51 -11.59 -9.38
C TYR A 37 -22.48 -12.08 -7.92
N LEU A 38 -21.32 -12.52 -7.44
CA LEU A 38 -21.19 -13.00 -6.06
C LEU A 38 -21.47 -11.88 -5.04
N ALA A 39 -20.97 -10.68 -5.31
CA ALA A 39 -21.16 -9.56 -4.40
C ALA A 39 -22.58 -9.02 -4.41
N PHE A 40 -23.11 -8.72 -5.58
CA PHE A 40 -24.34 -7.91 -5.69
C PHE A 40 -25.61 -8.72 -5.89
N ASP A 41 -25.52 -9.95 -6.38
CA ASP A 41 -26.68 -10.84 -6.51
C ASP A 41 -26.71 -11.89 -5.40
N CYS A 42 -25.53 -12.37 -4.93
CA CYS A 42 -25.46 -13.33 -3.82
C CYS A 42 -25.19 -12.66 -2.45
N GLY A 43 -25.01 -11.35 -2.36
CA GLY A 43 -24.82 -10.60 -1.12
C GLY A 43 -23.48 -10.87 -0.41
N MET A 44 -22.45 -11.32 -1.13
CA MET A 44 -21.17 -11.70 -0.54
C MET A 44 -20.18 -10.51 -0.46
N HIS A 45 -19.26 -10.55 0.51
CA HIS A 45 -18.08 -9.68 0.50
C HIS A 45 -16.96 -10.38 -0.25
N VAL A 46 -16.56 -9.81 -1.39
CA VAL A 46 -15.62 -10.43 -2.33
C VAL A 46 -14.31 -9.65 -2.33
N LEU A 47 -13.19 -10.35 -2.14
CA LEU A 47 -11.85 -9.80 -2.35
C LEU A 47 -11.35 -10.24 -3.73
N VAL A 48 -11.06 -9.28 -4.59
CA VAL A 48 -10.49 -9.50 -5.93
C VAL A 48 -9.01 -9.12 -5.91
N ILE A 49 -8.15 -10.06 -6.25
CA ILE A 49 -6.70 -9.83 -6.37
C ILE A 49 -6.34 -9.97 -7.86
N LEU A 50 -5.96 -8.86 -8.49
CA LEU A 50 -5.50 -8.80 -9.88
C LEU A 50 -3.97 -8.87 -9.88
N THR A 51 -3.41 -10.04 -10.13
CA THR A 51 -2.00 -10.32 -9.87
C THR A 51 -1.01 -9.65 -10.81
N ASP A 52 -1.42 -9.25 -12.02
CA ASP A 52 -0.49 -8.61 -12.97
C ASP A 52 -1.19 -7.66 -13.96
N ILE A 53 -1.46 -6.46 -13.49
CA ILE A 53 -2.02 -5.39 -14.33
C ILE A 53 -1.02 -4.92 -15.40
N THR A 54 0.28 -5.08 -15.16
CA THR A 54 1.30 -4.76 -16.16
C THR A 54 1.14 -5.66 -17.39
N ASN A 55 0.96 -6.96 -17.19
CA ASN A 55 0.72 -7.91 -18.28
C ASN A 55 -0.59 -7.60 -19.05
N TYR A 56 -1.63 -7.20 -18.33
CA TYR A 56 -2.88 -6.73 -18.94
C TYR A 56 -2.66 -5.50 -19.84
N ALA A 57 -1.94 -4.49 -19.34
CA ALA A 57 -1.67 -3.27 -20.10
C ALA A 57 -0.76 -3.52 -21.32
N GLU A 58 0.20 -4.45 -21.20
CA GLU A 58 1.01 -4.90 -22.34
C GLU A 58 0.15 -5.57 -23.42
N ALA A 59 -0.83 -6.39 -23.05
CA ALA A 59 -1.78 -6.98 -24.01
C ALA A 59 -2.61 -5.90 -24.71
N LEU A 60 -3.03 -4.85 -24.01
CA LEU A 60 -3.70 -3.69 -24.66
C LEU A 60 -2.77 -2.99 -25.65
N ARG A 61 -1.50 -2.81 -25.29
CA ARG A 61 -0.49 -2.21 -26.17
C ARG A 61 -0.29 -3.04 -27.45
N GLU A 62 -0.19 -4.35 -27.32
CA GLU A 62 -0.06 -5.29 -28.45
C GLU A 62 -1.26 -5.17 -29.43
N ILE A 63 -2.49 -5.17 -28.91
CA ILE A 63 -3.71 -5.05 -29.71
C ILE A 63 -3.80 -3.66 -30.37
N SER A 64 -3.52 -2.60 -29.65
CA SER A 64 -3.50 -1.23 -30.18
C SER A 64 -2.51 -1.09 -31.33
N ALA A 65 -1.30 -1.62 -31.16
CA ALA A 65 -0.29 -1.65 -32.21
C ALA A 65 -0.72 -2.45 -33.44
N ALA A 66 -1.31 -3.61 -33.25
CA ALA A 66 -1.84 -4.44 -34.34
C ALA A 66 -2.95 -3.74 -35.13
N LYS A 67 -3.78 -2.95 -34.44
CA LYS A 67 -4.83 -2.12 -35.06
C LYS A 67 -4.30 -0.83 -35.68
N LYS A 68 -3.00 -0.53 -35.56
CA LYS A 68 -2.37 0.72 -36.00
C LYS A 68 -3.01 1.97 -35.41
N GLU A 69 -3.47 1.89 -34.17
CA GLU A 69 -3.96 3.05 -33.43
C GLU A 69 -2.82 4.04 -33.12
N VAL A 70 -3.16 5.32 -32.99
CA VAL A 70 -2.14 6.33 -32.62
C VAL A 70 -1.66 6.06 -31.20
N PRO A 71 -0.37 5.81 -30.99
CA PRO A 71 0.15 5.48 -29.68
C PRO A 71 0.13 6.71 -28.75
N GLY A 72 -0.23 6.47 -27.50
CA GLY A 72 -0.07 7.43 -26.42
C GLY A 72 1.31 7.31 -25.74
N ARG A 73 1.39 7.74 -24.49
CA ARG A 73 2.63 7.74 -23.70
C ARG A 73 3.24 6.34 -23.61
N ARG A 74 4.53 6.22 -23.91
CA ARG A 74 5.31 4.95 -23.94
C ARG A 74 4.71 3.86 -24.84
N GLY A 75 3.93 4.25 -25.85
CA GLY A 75 3.34 3.30 -26.81
C GLY A 75 2.07 2.60 -26.33
N TYR A 76 1.55 2.94 -25.16
CA TYR A 76 0.25 2.46 -24.69
C TYR A 76 -0.89 3.16 -25.43
N PRO A 77 -2.06 2.53 -25.55
CA PRO A 77 -3.20 3.17 -26.19
C PRO A 77 -3.65 4.41 -25.41
N GLY A 78 -4.12 5.43 -26.13
CA GLY A 78 -4.59 6.69 -25.52
C GLY A 78 -5.74 6.50 -24.51
N TYR A 79 -6.50 5.41 -24.66
CA TYR A 79 -7.61 5.06 -23.76
C TYR A 79 -7.21 4.20 -22.55
N LEU A 80 -5.90 3.97 -22.30
CA LEU A 80 -5.44 3.13 -21.16
C LEU A 80 -6.04 3.57 -19.83
N TYR A 81 -6.10 4.88 -19.56
CA TYR A 81 -6.72 5.41 -18.34
C TYR A 81 -8.18 5.00 -18.20
N THR A 82 -8.98 5.25 -19.23
CA THR A 82 -10.41 4.94 -19.23
C THR A 82 -10.66 3.43 -19.09
N ASP A 83 -9.83 2.63 -19.73
CA ASP A 83 -9.93 1.17 -19.66
C ASP A 83 -9.63 0.66 -18.26
N LEU A 84 -8.54 1.11 -17.62
CA LEU A 84 -8.22 0.77 -16.24
C LEU A 84 -9.29 1.29 -15.26
N ALA A 85 -9.78 2.51 -15.45
CA ALA A 85 -10.84 3.09 -14.63
C ALA A 85 -12.11 2.23 -14.70
N THR A 86 -12.52 1.81 -15.90
CA THR A 86 -13.68 0.92 -16.09
C THR A 86 -13.57 -0.39 -15.33
N MET A 87 -12.36 -0.92 -15.15
CA MET A 87 -12.14 -2.12 -14.33
C MET A 87 -12.15 -1.80 -12.84
N TYR A 88 -11.41 -0.78 -12.42
CA TYR A 88 -11.20 -0.50 -10.99
C TYR A 88 -12.45 0.08 -10.31
N GLU A 89 -13.26 0.86 -11.03
CA GLU A 89 -14.51 1.41 -10.53
C GLU A 89 -15.61 0.35 -10.26
N ARG A 90 -15.38 -0.89 -10.66
CA ARG A 90 -16.25 -2.02 -10.29
C ARG A 90 -16.11 -2.44 -8.83
N ALA A 91 -15.05 -1.98 -8.15
CA ALA A 91 -14.87 -2.17 -6.71
C ALA A 91 -15.79 -1.23 -5.92
N GLY A 92 -16.32 -1.71 -4.79
CA GLY A 92 -17.12 -0.89 -3.89
C GLY A 92 -18.39 -1.57 -3.40
N ARG A 93 -19.36 -0.75 -3.04
CA ARG A 93 -20.70 -1.15 -2.59
C ARG A 93 -21.76 -0.50 -3.48
N GLN A 94 -22.87 -1.20 -3.70
CA GLN A 94 -24.03 -0.66 -4.37
C GLN A 94 -25.13 -0.34 -3.36
N VAL A 95 -25.85 0.75 -3.57
CA VAL A 95 -27.00 1.13 -2.74
C VAL A 95 -28.07 0.05 -2.83
N GLY A 96 -28.57 -0.42 -1.67
CA GLY A 96 -29.58 -1.47 -1.59
C GLY A 96 -29.04 -2.90 -1.77
N LYS A 97 -27.72 -3.10 -1.80
CA LYS A 97 -27.06 -4.41 -1.81
C LYS A 97 -26.20 -4.60 -0.57
N ASP A 98 -26.23 -5.79 0.01
CA ASP A 98 -25.46 -6.11 1.23
C ASP A 98 -23.98 -6.43 0.93
N GLY A 99 -23.70 -6.96 -0.25
CA GLY A 99 -22.35 -7.36 -0.67
C GLY A 99 -21.43 -6.20 -1.00
N SER A 100 -20.17 -6.52 -1.17
CA SER A 100 -19.13 -5.56 -1.56
C SER A 100 -18.00 -6.21 -2.34
N ILE A 101 -17.29 -5.42 -3.15
CA ILE A 101 -16.05 -5.82 -3.80
C ILE A 101 -14.93 -4.95 -3.26
N THR A 102 -13.91 -5.61 -2.69
CA THR A 102 -12.61 -5.00 -2.39
C THR A 102 -11.62 -5.48 -3.45
N MET A 103 -10.88 -4.57 -4.07
CA MET A 103 -9.96 -4.91 -5.15
C MET A 103 -8.53 -4.50 -4.81
N ILE A 104 -7.60 -5.41 -5.06
CA ILE A 104 -6.15 -5.17 -4.93
C ILE A 104 -5.50 -5.42 -6.29
N PRO A 105 -5.33 -4.37 -7.14
CA PRO A 105 -4.55 -4.50 -8.35
C PRO A 105 -3.06 -4.51 -8.01
N ILE A 106 -2.35 -5.52 -8.49
CA ILE A 106 -0.90 -5.69 -8.33
C ILE A 106 -0.26 -5.44 -9.69
N LEU A 107 0.80 -4.66 -9.67
CA LEU A 107 1.54 -4.30 -10.89
C LEU A 107 3.04 -4.21 -10.60
N THR A 108 3.82 -4.24 -11.66
CA THR A 108 5.25 -3.96 -11.61
C THR A 108 5.54 -2.52 -11.99
N MET A 109 6.59 -1.94 -11.39
CA MET A 109 7.14 -0.65 -11.80
C MET A 109 8.43 -0.90 -12.60
N PRO A 110 8.40 -0.85 -13.93
CA PRO A 110 9.61 -0.99 -14.73
C PRO A 110 10.64 0.08 -14.32
N GLU A 111 11.89 -0.35 -14.08
CA GLU A 111 13.00 0.52 -13.66
C GLU A 111 12.74 1.27 -12.32
N ASP A 112 11.84 0.77 -11.48
CA ASP A 112 11.35 1.43 -10.26
C ASP A 112 10.76 2.84 -10.52
N ASP A 113 10.34 3.10 -11.78
CA ASP A 113 9.79 4.38 -12.22
C ASP A 113 8.30 4.52 -11.87
N LYS A 114 8.01 5.30 -10.83
CA LYS A 114 6.64 5.63 -10.40
C LYS A 114 5.87 6.44 -11.44
N THR A 115 6.57 7.11 -12.36
CA THR A 115 5.97 7.92 -13.42
C THR A 115 5.64 7.11 -14.67
N HIS A 116 5.94 5.82 -14.69
CA HIS A 116 5.52 4.92 -15.76
C HIS A 116 3.99 4.91 -15.86
N PRO A 117 3.39 4.89 -17.10
CA PRO A 117 1.94 5.02 -17.26
C PRO A 117 1.10 4.08 -16.41
N ILE A 118 1.53 2.84 -16.22
CA ILE A 118 0.73 1.85 -15.48
C ILE A 118 0.64 2.18 -13.99
N PRO A 119 1.73 2.33 -13.22
CA PRO A 119 1.65 2.73 -11.83
C PRO A 119 1.07 4.13 -11.63
N ASP A 120 1.40 5.08 -12.50
CA ASP A 120 0.91 6.45 -12.44
C ASP A 120 -0.62 6.50 -12.54
N LEU A 121 -1.18 5.92 -13.61
CA LEU A 121 -2.63 5.90 -13.83
C LEU A 121 -3.37 5.08 -12.76
N THR A 122 -2.83 3.94 -12.36
CA THR A 122 -3.41 3.12 -11.28
C THR A 122 -3.46 3.89 -9.97
N GLY A 123 -2.39 4.63 -9.64
CA GLY A 123 -2.33 5.49 -8.46
C GLY A 123 -3.36 6.62 -8.47
N TYR A 124 -3.73 7.13 -9.65
CA TYR A 124 -4.80 8.13 -9.77
C TYR A 124 -6.20 7.57 -9.55
N ILE A 125 -6.45 6.35 -10.03
CA ILE A 125 -7.79 5.75 -10.00
C ILE A 125 -8.09 5.13 -8.64
N THR A 126 -7.12 4.43 -8.03
CA THR A 126 -7.30 3.69 -6.79
C THR A 126 -7.28 4.59 -5.55
N GLU A 127 -7.89 4.13 -4.45
CA GLU A 127 -7.98 4.89 -3.19
C GLU A 127 -6.70 4.85 -2.34
N GLY A 128 -5.72 4.11 -2.75
CA GLY A 128 -4.43 4.03 -2.06
C GLY A 128 -3.43 3.19 -2.83
N GLN A 129 -2.19 3.23 -2.38
CA GLN A 129 -1.10 2.45 -2.96
C GLN A 129 -0.13 1.99 -1.88
N ILE A 130 0.36 0.78 -2.02
CA ILE A 130 1.42 0.19 -1.22
C ILE A 130 2.61 -0.02 -2.15
N ILE A 131 3.70 0.68 -1.92
CA ILE A 131 4.91 0.62 -2.74
C ILE A 131 5.93 -0.25 -2.03
N LEU A 132 6.51 -1.20 -2.77
CA LEU A 132 7.56 -2.06 -2.27
C LEU A 132 8.92 -1.56 -2.77
N SER A 133 9.93 -1.57 -1.89
CA SER A 133 11.29 -1.11 -2.15
C SER A 133 12.25 -2.28 -2.32
N ARG A 134 13.00 -2.29 -3.42
CA ARG A 134 14.11 -3.25 -3.62
C ARG A 134 15.24 -3.03 -2.63
N GLU A 135 15.46 -1.78 -2.22
CA GLU A 135 16.50 -1.45 -1.23
C GLU A 135 16.17 -2.07 0.13
N LEU A 136 14.94 -1.86 0.63
CA LEU A 136 14.49 -2.47 1.88
C LEU A 136 14.56 -4.00 1.83
N TYR A 137 14.16 -4.60 0.70
CA TYR A 137 14.27 -6.05 0.50
C TYR A 137 15.72 -6.53 0.61
N ARG A 138 16.67 -5.85 -0.05
CA ARG A 138 18.10 -6.20 0.02
C ARG A 138 18.67 -6.04 1.42
N ARG A 139 18.11 -5.16 2.22
CA ARG A 139 18.48 -4.95 3.64
C ARG A 139 17.80 -5.94 4.58
N GLY A 140 17.00 -6.88 4.05
CA GLY A 140 16.30 -7.91 4.83
C GLY A 140 15.06 -7.42 5.57
N ILE A 141 14.50 -6.26 5.21
CA ILE A 141 13.25 -5.74 5.74
C ILE A 141 12.10 -6.42 4.97
N ASN A 142 11.31 -7.23 5.65
CA ASN A 142 10.18 -7.95 5.07
C ASN A 142 8.91 -7.81 5.92
N PRO A 143 7.75 -7.42 5.34
CA PRO A 143 7.58 -6.98 3.94
C PRO A 143 8.32 -5.67 3.65
N PRO A 144 8.89 -5.48 2.45
CA PRO A 144 9.73 -4.33 2.13
C PRO A 144 8.89 -3.10 1.74
N VAL A 145 7.95 -2.71 2.59
CA VAL A 145 7.04 -1.60 2.32
C VAL A 145 7.76 -0.26 2.46
N ASP A 146 7.79 0.50 1.37
CA ASP A 146 8.25 1.89 1.39
C ASP A 146 7.11 2.79 1.88
N VAL A 147 7.18 3.16 3.15
CA VAL A 147 6.09 3.85 3.86
C VAL A 147 5.85 5.26 3.33
N LEU A 148 6.92 6.01 2.97
CA LEU A 148 6.81 7.42 2.60
C LEU A 148 6.00 7.65 1.31
N PRO A 149 6.23 6.91 0.21
CA PRO A 149 5.44 7.05 -1.00
C PRO A 149 4.13 6.27 -0.97
N SER A 150 3.94 5.39 0.00
CA SER A 150 2.69 4.66 0.19
C SER A 150 1.64 5.57 0.83
N LEU A 151 0.39 5.44 0.38
CA LEU A 151 -0.70 6.27 0.91
C LEU A 151 -2.05 5.55 0.89
N SER A 152 -2.96 6.00 1.73
CA SER A 152 -4.38 5.70 1.67
C SER A 152 -5.19 7.00 1.74
N ARG A 153 -6.02 7.28 0.73
CA ARG A 153 -6.91 8.45 0.71
C ARG A 153 -8.09 8.30 1.68
N LEU A 154 -8.40 7.06 2.04
CA LEU A 154 -9.55 6.74 2.91
C LEU A 154 -9.14 6.47 4.37
N LYS A 155 -7.87 6.67 4.75
CA LYS A 155 -7.36 6.37 6.09
C LYS A 155 -8.23 6.99 7.20
N ASP A 156 -8.62 8.25 7.05
CA ASP A 156 -9.39 8.96 8.06
C ASP A 156 -10.82 8.42 8.24
N LYS A 157 -11.35 7.71 7.24
CA LYS A 157 -12.63 7.00 7.34
C LYS A 157 -12.52 5.66 8.07
N GLY A 158 -11.31 5.11 8.16
CA GLY A 158 -11.02 3.80 8.79
C GLY A 158 -10.54 3.87 10.23
N ILE A 159 -10.19 5.06 10.76
CA ILE A 159 -9.56 5.26 12.07
C ILE A 159 -10.39 6.16 12.98
N GLY A 160 -10.12 6.06 14.29
CA GLY A 160 -10.74 6.90 15.31
C GLY A 160 -11.85 6.21 16.11
N ALA A 161 -12.60 7.02 16.87
CA ALA A 161 -13.60 6.54 17.81
C ALA A 161 -14.61 5.57 17.18
N GLY A 162 -14.80 4.43 17.84
CA GLY A 162 -15.71 3.36 17.39
C GLY A 162 -15.13 2.43 16.31
N LYS A 163 -13.90 2.67 15.85
CA LYS A 163 -13.22 1.85 14.83
C LYS A 163 -11.85 1.38 15.31
N THR A 164 -11.06 2.29 15.85
CA THR A 164 -9.73 2.01 16.39
C THR A 164 -9.51 2.85 17.65
N ARG A 165 -8.34 2.73 18.27
CA ARG A 165 -7.98 3.49 19.47
C ARG A 165 -7.93 5.00 19.18
N GLU A 166 -8.28 5.80 20.15
CA GLU A 166 -8.43 7.26 20.07
C GLU A 166 -7.17 8.02 19.65
N ASP A 167 -6.00 7.50 20.01
CA ASP A 167 -4.68 8.08 19.69
C ASP A 167 -4.19 7.74 18.27
N HIS A 168 -4.84 6.81 17.56
CA HIS A 168 -4.35 6.24 16.29
C HIS A 168 -3.96 7.31 15.28
N SER A 169 -4.82 8.30 15.04
CA SER A 169 -4.54 9.34 14.04
C SER A 169 -3.29 10.18 14.39
N GLY A 170 -3.17 10.58 15.67
CA GLY A 170 -2.02 11.35 16.15
C GLY A 170 -0.73 10.53 16.09
N THR A 171 -0.78 9.28 16.60
CA THR A 171 0.35 8.37 16.62
C THR A 171 0.86 8.08 15.21
N MET A 172 -0.04 7.74 14.29
CA MET A 172 0.31 7.49 12.89
C MET A 172 0.99 8.71 12.24
N ASN A 173 0.42 9.90 12.40
CA ASN A 173 0.99 11.12 11.82
C ASN A 173 2.36 11.47 12.43
N GLN A 174 2.57 11.17 13.71
CA GLN A 174 3.86 11.37 14.38
C GLN A 174 4.91 10.37 13.92
N LEU A 175 4.55 9.08 13.84
CA LEU A 175 5.44 8.02 13.33
C LEU A 175 5.89 8.33 11.90
N PHE A 176 4.95 8.71 11.04
CA PHE A 176 5.26 9.07 9.64
C PHE A 176 6.21 10.27 9.56
N ALA A 177 5.95 11.34 10.33
CA ALA A 177 6.79 12.51 10.32
C ALA A 177 8.20 12.23 10.90
N ALA A 178 8.27 11.48 12.01
CA ALA A 178 9.55 11.11 12.61
C ALA A 178 10.38 10.23 11.67
N TYR A 179 9.74 9.31 10.95
CA TYR A 179 10.40 8.47 9.96
C TYR A 179 10.92 9.28 8.77
N ALA A 180 10.11 10.23 8.25
CA ALA A 180 10.55 11.11 7.17
C ALA A 180 11.79 11.93 7.57
N THR A 181 11.76 12.60 8.72
CA THR A 181 12.90 13.34 9.26
C THR A 181 14.12 12.43 9.47
N GLY A 182 13.89 11.22 9.99
CA GLY A 182 14.98 10.26 10.19
C GLY A 182 15.64 9.81 8.89
N LYS A 183 14.88 9.63 7.83
CA LYS A 183 15.42 9.30 6.48
C LYS A 183 16.25 10.47 5.93
N GLU A 184 15.74 11.69 6.00
CA GLU A 184 16.48 12.91 5.59
C GLU A 184 17.79 13.05 6.37
N ASN A 185 17.75 12.86 7.68
CA ASN A 185 18.95 12.95 8.51
C ASN A 185 20.00 11.86 8.17
N LYS A 186 19.55 10.65 7.84
CA LYS A 186 20.45 9.58 7.36
C LYS A 186 21.11 9.92 6.02
N GLU A 187 20.39 10.54 5.10
CA GLU A 187 20.96 11.03 3.85
C GLU A 187 21.99 12.11 4.11
N LEU A 188 21.69 13.10 4.97
CA LEU A 188 22.64 14.14 5.36
C LEU A 188 23.86 13.55 6.05
N MET A 189 23.68 12.58 6.95
CA MET A 189 24.76 11.87 7.63
C MET A 189 25.71 11.18 6.64
N SER A 190 25.16 10.60 5.57
CA SER A 190 25.97 9.93 4.54
C SER A 190 26.82 10.91 3.71
N ILE A 191 26.39 12.16 3.59
CA ILE A 191 27.09 13.21 2.80
C ILE A 191 28.06 14.02 3.66
N LEU A 192 27.62 14.45 4.83
CA LEU A 192 28.32 15.42 5.68
C LEU A 192 29.06 14.78 6.88
N GLY A 193 28.77 13.51 7.15
CA GLY A 193 29.26 12.81 8.34
C GLY A 193 28.40 13.05 9.59
N GLU A 194 28.52 12.17 10.57
CA GLU A 194 27.74 12.18 11.82
C GLU A 194 27.98 13.45 12.66
N ALA A 195 29.20 13.98 12.64
CA ALA A 195 29.58 15.18 13.40
C ALA A 195 28.84 16.46 12.96
N ALA A 196 28.21 16.46 11.80
CA ALA A 196 27.46 17.61 11.30
C ALA A 196 25.99 17.65 11.79
N LEU A 197 25.52 16.59 12.45
CA LEU A 197 24.13 16.48 12.92
C LEU A 197 24.02 16.88 14.40
N SER A 198 22.87 17.45 14.74
CA SER A 198 22.52 17.69 16.14
C SER A 198 22.21 16.38 16.88
N PRO A 199 22.29 16.35 18.24
CA PRO A 199 21.88 15.18 19.01
C PRO A 199 20.44 14.72 18.71
N THR A 200 19.52 15.66 18.43
CA THR A 200 18.13 15.35 18.07
C THR A 200 18.04 14.69 16.69
N ASP A 201 18.85 15.16 15.72
CA ASP A 201 18.88 14.56 14.38
C ASP A 201 19.38 13.12 14.42
N LEU A 202 20.38 12.84 15.27
CA LEU A 202 20.88 11.47 15.49
C LEU A 202 19.80 10.57 16.11
N LEU A 203 18.97 11.08 17.02
CA LEU A 203 17.83 10.33 17.56
C LEU A 203 16.79 10.02 16.48
N HIS A 204 16.49 10.97 15.58
CA HIS A 204 15.61 10.71 14.45
C HIS A 204 16.19 9.67 13.47
N ALA A 205 17.50 9.72 13.19
CA ALA A 205 18.16 8.72 12.36
C ALA A 205 18.07 7.32 12.99
N LYS A 206 18.32 7.21 14.31
CA LYS A 206 18.14 5.97 15.07
C LYS A 206 16.69 5.49 15.05
N PHE A 207 15.74 6.40 15.23
CA PHE A 207 14.32 6.10 15.15
C PHE A 207 13.95 5.46 13.78
N ALA A 208 14.46 6.02 12.68
CA ALA A 208 14.20 5.48 11.35
C ALA A 208 14.71 4.05 11.19
N ASP A 209 15.89 3.72 11.72
CA ASP A 209 16.41 2.35 11.68
C ASP A 209 15.56 1.37 12.49
N GLU A 210 15.19 1.76 13.71
CA GLU A 210 14.32 0.92 14.55
C GLU A 210 12.92 0.78 14.00
N PHE A 211 12.39 1.84 13.38
CA PHE A 211 11.09 1.81 12.72
C PHE A 211 11.08 0.80 11.55
N GLU A 212 12.10 0.80 10.69
CA GLU A 212 12.22 -0.17 9.61
C GLU A 212 12.33 -1.61 10.14
N LYS A 213 13.18 -1.83 11.15
CA LYS A 213 13.47 -3.17 11.70
C LYS A 213 12.32 -3.77 12.52
N ARG A 214 11.56 -2.97 13.24
CA ARG A 214 10.60 -3.45 14.24
C ARG A 214 9.16 -3.15 13.89
N TYR A 215 8.90 -2.02 13.20
CA TYR A 215 7.53 -1.63 12.84
C TYR A 215 7.15 -2.10 11.44
N VAL A 216 8.01 -1.86 10.45
CA VAL A 216 7.78 -2.29 9.06
C VAL A 216 8.02 -3.78 8.91
N ALA A 217 9.18 -4.28 9.37
CA ALA A 217 9.50 -5.69 9.30
C ALA A 217 8.57 -6.52 10.19
N GLN A 218 8.15 -7.66 9.67
CA GLN A 218 7.34 -8.67 10.36
C GLN A 218 7.85 -10.06 10.02
N GLY A 219 7.79 -10.97 11.00
CA GLY A 219 8.04 -12.37 10.77
C GLY A 219 6.94 -13.03 9.91
N SER A 220 7.24 -14.18 9.30
CA SER A 220 6.28 -14.91 8.45
C SER A 220 4.99 -15.31 9.19
N ASP A 221 5.10 -15.56 10.47
CA ASP A 221 3.99 -16.03 11.33
C ASP A 221 3.46 -14.91 12.25
N GLU A 222 3.98 -13.69 12.09
CA GLU A 222 3.58 -12.55 12.90
C GLU A 222 2.22 -11.99 12.44
N ASN A 223 1.28 -11.86 13.38
CA ASN A 223 -0.04 -11.29 13.13
C ASN A 223 -0.38 -10.30 14.25
N ARG A 224 0.07 -9.07 14.11
CA ARG A 224 -0.16 -8.00 15.09
C ARG A 224 -1.57 -7.42 14.97
N SER A 225 -2.26 -7.27 16.10
CA SER A 225 -3.49 -6.47 16.15
C SER A 225 -3.16 -4.98 15.96
N ILE A 226 -4.19 -4.18 15.71
CA ILE A 226 -4.03 -2.73 15.60
C ILE A 226 -3.55 -2.11 16.91
N GLU A 227 -4.01 -2.63 18.06
CA GLU A 227 -3.59 -2.20 19.39
C GLU A 227 -2.10 -2.49 19.60
N GLN A 228 -1.66 -3.71 19.32
CA GLN A 228 -0.26 -4.12 19.41
C GLN A 228 0.64 -3.25 18.48
N THR A 229 0.13 -2.92 17.29
CA THR A 229 0.83 -2.06 16.34
C THR A 229 0.96 -0.64 16.88
N LEU A 230 -0.09 -0.08 17.50
CA LEU A 230 -0.04 1.23 18.13
C LEU A 230 0.88 1.26 19.35
N ASP A 231 0.86 0.20 20.18
CA ASP A 231 1.74 0.09 21.35
C ASP A 231 3.21 0.03 20.95
N LEU A 232 3.53 -0.73 19.90
CA LEU A 232 4.88 -0.75 19.31
C LEU A 232 5.26 0.63 18.76
N GLY A 233 4.30 1.34 18.15
CA GLY A 233 4.50 2.73 17.71
C GLY A 233 4.87 3.65 18.86
N TRP A 234 4.21 3.55 20.01
CA TRP A 234 4.54 4.33 21.20
C TRP A 234 5.90 3.95 21.80
N GLU A 235 6.24 2.67 21.80
CA GLU A 235 7.57 2.22 22.24
C GLU A 235 8.67 2.83 21.37
N LEU A 236 8.50 2.88 20.06
CA LEU A 236 9.45 3.52 19.15
C LEU A 236 9.50 5.05 19.34
N LEU A 237 8.36 5.70 19.55
CA LEU A 237 8.31 7.13 19.81
C LEU A 237 9.03 7.53 21.11
N SER A 238 9.21 6.62 22.07
CA SER A 238 9.99 6.88 23.28
C SER A 238 11.49 7.13 23.02
N ILE A 239 12.00 6.77 21.83
CA ILE A 239 13.37 7.11 21.40
C ILE A 239 13.56 8.63 21.27
N LEU A 240 12.45 9.33 20.95
CA LEU A 240 12.45 10.78 20.74
C LEU A 240 12.10 11.52 22.04
N PRO A 241 12.68 12.69 22.28
CA PRO A 241 12.27 13.51 23.41
C PRO A 241 10.82 13.97 23.24
N ARG A 242 10.12 14.10 24.38
CA ARG A 242 8.70 14.53 24.41
C ARG A 242 8.43 15.82 23.62
N SER A 243 9.39 16.74 23.58
CA SER A 243 9.31 18.00 22.82
C SER A 243 9.15 17.80 21.31
N GLU A 244 9.55 16.64 20.78
CA GLU A 244 9.43 16.29 19.36
C GLU A 244 8.07 15.65 19.00
N LEU A 245 7.27 15.23 19.98
CA LEU A 245 5.96 14.62 19.76
C LEU A 245 4.85 15.67 19.51
N LYS A 246 5.06 16.53 18.52
CA LYS A 246 4.24 17.73 18.25
C LYS A 246 2.89 17.43 17.55
N ARG A 247 2.74 16.21 17.00
CA ARG A 247 1.53 15.81 16.23
C ARG A 247 0.53 15.03 17.06
N ILE A 248 0.82 14.79 18.33
CA ILE A 248 -0.02 14.04 19.26
C ILE A 248 -0.52 14.98 20.35
N LYS A 249 -1.78 14.83 20.73
CA LYS A 249 -2.33 15.60 21.84
C LYS A 249 -1.63 15.25 23.16
N PRO A 250 -1.34 16.25 24.03
CA PRO A 250 -0.65 16.01 25.30
C PRO A 250 -1.29 14.92 26.17
N GLU A 251 -2.63 14.85 26.20
CA GLU A 251 -3.40 13.86 26.94
C GLU A 251 -3.06 12.40 26.53
N TYR A 252 -2.79 12.17 25.24
CA TYR A 252 -2.40 10.85 24.74
C TYR A 252 -0.93 10.54 25.01
N ILE A 253 -0.07 11.57 24.96
CA ILE A 253 1.33 11.43 25.37
C ILE A 253 1.40 11.03 26.85
N ASP A 254 0.65 11.68 27.72
CA ASP A 254 0.61 11.36 29.15
C ASP A 254 0.07 9.95 29.44
N LYS A 255 -0.84 9.48 28.59
CA LYS A 255 -1.51 8.18 28.76
C LYS A 255 -0.69 7.01 28.22
N TYR A 256 -0.04 7.18 27.07
CA TYR A 256 0.55 6.06 26.31
C TYR A 256 2.08 6.07 26.26
N LEU A 257 2.73 7.22 26.40
CA LEU A 257 4.19 7.26 26.45
C LEU A 257 4.66 6.69 27.79
N LYS A 258 5.32 5.53 27.76
CA LYS A 258 5.95 4.97 28.96
C LYS A 258 7.00 5.95 29.45
N LYS A 259 6.91 6.37 30.71
CA LYS A 259 8.00 7.08 31.39
C LYS A 259 9.10 6.06 31.62
N ASP A 260 10.31 6.37 31.18
CA ASP A 260 11.49 5.65 31.66
C ASP A 260 11.52 5.84 33.18
N GLU A 261 11.42 4.72 33.93
CA GLU A 261 11.65 4.67 35.37
C GLU A 261 13.13 4.87 35.67
#